data_dc92bc8ec1cbc810a86ebf809c06fcc9
#
_entry.id   dc92bc8ec1cbc810a86ebf809c06fcc9
#
_cell.length_a   1.000
_cell.length_b   1.000
_cell.length_c   1.000
_cell.angle_alpha   90.00
_cell.angle_beta   90.00
_cell.angle_gamma   90.00
#
_symmetry.space_group_name_H-M   'P 1'
#
loop_
_entity.id
_entity.type
_entity.pdbx_description
1 polymer ?
#
loop_
_entity_poly.entity_id
_entity_poly.type
_entity_poly.pdbx_seq_one_letter_code
_entity_poly.pdbx_strand_id
1 'polypeptide(L)'
;TAYEEAPLLGYEVKVLRDSFTIDKGLYITNYEQLENIDTSVLSGVVLDESSILKNFTGKTRVRLSKAFENTEYKLCCTATPAPNDLMELLNHADFLGIMSTAQALANYFINDMKTGSYRLKGHATKDFYRWCCTWSVNIESPKDLGFEAKYYVLPELIEANVIIDIDVIDDSFEHGLFREVGTSATSFHKEKNRTADIRAKNCAEIAKRDSEQYLIWCDTNLEADLL
;
A
#
# COMPACT_ATOMS: atom_id res chain seq x y z
N THR A 1 6.48 15.48 9.17
CA THR A 1 5.32 15.55 8.29
C THR A 1 4.11 16.19 8.99
N ALA A 2 3.13 15.48 9.57
CA ALA A 2 1.94 16.12 10.17
C ALA A 2 2.29 17.16 11.27
N TYR A 3 3.33 16.95 12.06
CA TYR A 3 3.86 17.92 13.00
C TYR A 3 4.43 19.17 12.36
N GLU A 4 4.99 19.04 11.18
CA GLU A 4 5.62 20.15 10.44
C GLU A 4 4.61 20.92 9.61
N GLU A 5 3.61 20.22 9.09
CA GLU A 5 2.62 20.77 8.15
C GLU A 5 1.40 21.39 8.85
N ALA A 6 0.89 20.76 9.92
CA ALA A 6 -0.29 21.28 10.61
C ALA A 6 -0.14 22.71 11.16
N PRO A 7 1.01 23.13 11.70
CA PRO A 7 1.23 24.51 12.09
C PRO A 7 1.12 25.51 10.94
N LEU A 8 1.47 25.11 9.70
CA LEU A 8 1.32 25.95 8.50
C LEU A 8 -0.15 26.23 8.19
N LEU A 9 -1.05 25.33 8.63
CA LEU A 9 -2.50 25.45 8.50
C LEU A 9 -3.16 26.05 9.76
N GLY A 10 -2.37 26.48 10.74
CA GLY A 10 -2.85 27.07 11.99
C GLY A 10 -3.35 26.05 13.03
N TYR A 11 -2.96 24.78 12.91
CA TYR A 11 -3.36 23.73 13.85
C TYR A 11 -2.17 23.25 14.67
N GLU A 12 -2.44 22.99 15.96
CA GLU A 12 -1.52 22.27 16.84
C GLU A 12 -1.90 20.79 16.84
N VAL A 13 -0.93 19.92 16.62
CA VAL A 13 -1.10 18.46 16.61
C VAL A 13 -0.56 17.87 17.89
N LYS A 14 -1.35 17.03 18.54
CA LYS A 14 -0.96 16.27 19.74
C LYS A 14 -0.81 14.78 19.40
N VAL A 15 0.20 14.13 19.96
CA VAL A 15 0.32 12.66 19.82
C VAL A 15 -0.57 11.98 20.85
N LEU A 16 -1.44 11.10 20.32
CA LEU A 16 -2.33 10.29 21.15
C LEU A 16 -1.74 8.87 21.28
N ARG A 17 -1.33 8.50 22.46
CA ARG A 17 -0.79 7.17 22.77
C ARG A 17 -1.74 6.31 23.61
N ASP A 18 -2.55 6.95 24.42
CA ASP A 18 -3.55 6.35 25.29
C ASP A 18 -4.66 7.37 25.59
N SER A 19 -5.85 6.90 25.94
CA SER A 19 -7.03 7.75 26.12
C SER A 19 -7.09 8.36 27.52
N PHE A 20 -6.10 9.14 27.84
CA PHE A 20 -6.29 10.08 28.94
C PHE A 20 -7.16 11.24 28.51
N THR A 21 -7.58 12.15 28.95
CA THR A 21 -8.47 13.25 28.62
C THR A 21 -8.26 13.74 27.18
N ILE A 22 -9.16 13.36 26.26
CA ILE A 22 -9.18 13.90 24.90
C ILE A 22 -9.99 15.20 24.93
N ASP A 23 -9.30 16.32 24.86
CA ASP A 23 -9.88 17.65 24.68
C ASP A 23 -10.15 17.94 23.19
N LYS A 24 -10.78 19.08 22.90
CA LYS A 24 -10.93 19.55 21.53
C LYS A 24 -9.54 19.81 20.90
N GLY A 25 -9.27 19.18 19.77
CA GLY A 25 -7.98 19.32 19.08
C GLY A 25 -7.76 18.33 17.95
N LEU A 26 -6.61 18.45 17.31
CA LEU A 26 -6.13 17.51 16.28
C LEU A 26 -5.12 16.57 16.92
N TYR A 27 -5.35 15.28 16.74
CA TYR A 27 -4.52 14.23 17.30
C TYR A 27 -3.96 13.34 16.20
N ILE A 28 -2.73 12.87 16.37
CA ILE A 28 -2.11 11.87 15.52
C ILE A 28 -1.76 10.63 16.33
N THR A 29 -2.03 9.46 15.79
CA THR A 29 -1.68 8.17 16.39
C THR A 29 -1.37 7.16 15.28
N ASN A 30 -0.81 6.01 15.64
CA ASN A 30 -0.62 4.90 14.72
C ASN A 30 -1.73 3.85 14.87
N TYR A 31 -1.87 2.98 13.86
CA TYR A 31 -2.94 1.99 13.83
C TYR A 31 -2.87 0.97 14.97
N GLU A 32 -1.67 0.69 15.49
CA GLU A 32 -1.45 -0.25 16.60
C GLU A 32 -2.02 0.27 17.92
N GLN A 33 -2.08 1.59 18.09
CA GLN A 33 -2.59 2.21 19.33
C GLN A 33 -4.11 2.26 19.40
N LEU A 34 -4.82 1.86 18.36
CA LEU A 34 -6.28 1.97 18.29
C LEU A 34 -7.00 1.29 19.45
N GLU A 35 -6.44 0.19 19.99
CA GLU A 35 -7.04 -0.54 21.14
C GLU A 35 -6.96 0.23 22.44
N ASN A 36 -6.05 1.19 22.54
CA ASN A 36 -5.81 2.00 23.72
C ASN A 36 -6.59 3.32 23.73
N ILE A 37 -7.36 3.58 22.66
CA ILE A 37 -8.04 4.85 22.42
C ILE A 37 -9.55 4.64 22.49
N ASP A 38 -10.22 5.45 23.30
CA ASP A 38 -11.69 5.56 23.26
C ASP A 38 -12.10 6.38 22.03
N THR A 39 -12.47 5.68 20.96
CA THR A 39 -12.88 6.31 19.71
C THR A 39 -14.26 6.96 19.78
N SER A 40 -15.07 6.68 20.81
CA SER A 40 -16.43 7.20 20.96
C SER A 40 -16.49 8.72 21.15
N VAL A 41 -15.39 9.30 21.64
CA VAL A 41 -15.28 10.75 21.89
C VAL A 41 -14.79 11.53 20.66
N LEU A 42 -14.42 10.83 19.59
CA LEU A 42 -13.85 11.42 18.37
C LEU A 42 -14.96 11.80 17.40
N SER A 43 -15.03 13.08 17.02
CA SER A 43 -15.98 13.57 16.01
C SER A 43 -15.58 13.20 14.60
N GLY A 44 -14.29 13.01 14.34
CA GLY A 44 -13.78 12.70 13.01
C GLY A 44 -12.52 11.83 13.03
N VAL A 45 -12.28 11.12 11.93
CA VAL A 45 -11.10 10.31 11.70
C VAL A 45 -10.58 10.48 10.28
N VAL A 46 -9.28 10.63 10.15
CA VAL A 46 -8.55 10.57 8.87
C VAL A 46 -7.66 9.35 8.91
N LEU A 47 -7.85 8.44 7.97
CA LEU A 47 -6.95 7.30 7.75
C LEU A 47 -5.92 7.70 6.70
N ASP A 48 -4.70 7.96 7.14
CA ASP A 48 -3.55 8.12 6.25
C ASP A 48 -3.03 6.74 5.87
N GLU A 49 -2.55 6.57 4.63
CA GLU A 49 -2.23 5.27 4.04
C GLU A 49 -3.37 4.25 4.22
N SER A 50 -4.60 4.68 3.89
CA SER A 50 -5.81 3.88 4.08
C SER A 50 -5.88 2.60 3.25
N SER A 51 -4.86 2.32 2.41
CA SER A 51 -4.64 1.02 1.77
C SER A 51 -4.58 -0.16 2.75
N ILE A 52 -4.40 0.12 4.06
CA ILE A 52 -4.54 -0.88 5.13
C ILE A 52 -5.92 -1.55 5.15
N LEU A 53 -6.95 -0.90 4.60
CA LEU A 53 -8.30 -1.45 4.46
C LEU A 53 -8.43 -2.52 3.35
N LYS A 54 -7.43 -2.70 2.50
CA LYS A 54 -7.48 -3.56 1.29
C LYS A 54 -7.92 -5.00 1.56
N ASN A 55 -7.56 -5.57 2.69
CA ASN A 55 -7.88 -6.95 3.00
C ASN A 55 -9.31 -7.08 3.58
N PHE A 56 -10.20 -7.74 2.85
CA PHE A 56 -11.61 -7.96 3.25
C PHE A 56 -11.78 -8.64 4.61
N THR A 57 -10.92 -9.60 4.93
CA THR A 57 -10.96 -10.39 6.17
C THR A 57 -9.92 -9.94 7.19
N GLY A 58 -9.18 -8.87 6.88
CA GLY A 58 -8.09 -8.37 7.71
C GLY A 58 -8.59 -7.90 9.08
N LYS A 59 -7.94 -8.37 10.14
CA LYS A 59 -8.30 -8.00 11.52
C LYS A 59 -8.28 -6.49 11.72
N THR A 60 -7.30 -5.79 11.11
CA THR A 60 -7.17 -4.33 11.21
C THR A 60 -8.35 -3.61 10.56
N ARG A 61 -8.81 -4.05 9.37
CA ARG A 61 -10.00 -3.48 8.72
C ARG A 61 -11.24 -3.62 9.61
N VAL A 62 -11.48 -4.83 10.11
CA VAL A 62 -12.66 -5.10 10.98
C VAL A 62 -12.61 -4.23 12.24
N ARG A 63 -11.44 -4.09 12.86
CA ARG A 63 -11.24 -3.23 14.03
C ARG A 63 -11.52 -1.76 13.72
N LEU A 64 -10.95 -1.23 12.65
CA LEU A 64 -11.15 0.15 12.21
C LEU A 64 -12.63 0.44 11.92
N SER A 65 -13.29 -0.44 11.15
CA SER A 65 -14.70 -0.27 10.82
C SER A 65 -15.58 -0.25 12.07
N LYS A 66 -15.31 -1.14 13.03
CA LYS A 66 -16.05 -1.19 14.30
C LYS A 66 -15.76 0.02 15.21
N ALA A 67 -14.49 0.40 15.32
CA ALA A 67 -14.07 1.50 16.18
C ALA A 67 -14.66 2.85 15.75
N PHE A 68 -14.82 3.06 14.44
CA PHE A 68 -15.32 4.31 13.87
C PHE A 68 -16.72 4.18 13.24
N GLU A 69 -17.48 3.14 13.58
CA GLU A 69 -18.82 2.91 13.03
C GLU A 69 -19.72 4.14 13.17
N ASN A 70 -19.74 4.75 14.34
CA ASN A 70 -20.58 5.88 14.70
C ASN A 70 -19.88 7.24 14.56
N THR A 71 -18.66 7.29 14.04
CA THR A 71 -17.94 8.56 13.83
C THR A 71 -18.54 9.31 12.65
N GLU A 72 -18.89 10.58 12.87
CA GLU A 72 -19.61 11.41 11.90
C GLU A 72 -18.75 11.75 10.68
N TYR A 73 -17.50 12.17 10.90
CA TYR A 73 -16.61 12.61 9.82
C TYR A 73 -15.52 11.57 9.58
N LYS A 74 -15.48 11.02 8.36
CA LYS A 74 -14.48 10.01 7.97
C LYS A 74 -13.81 10.42 6.67
N LEU A 75 -12.49 10.31 6.62
CA LEU A 75 -11.70 10.54 5.43
C LEU A 75 -10.67 9.42 5.26
N CYS A 76 -10.50 8.95 4.04
CA CYS A 76 -9.46 8.00 3.67
C CYS A 76 -8.51 8.66 2.67
N CYS A 77 -7.22 8.65 2.97
CA CYS A 77 -6.16 9.17 2.11
C CYS A 77 -5.20 8.04 1.76
N THR A 78 -4.94 7.83 0.48
CA THR A 78 -3.96 6.85 -0.01
C THR A 78 -3.61 7.09 -1.47
N ALA A 79 -2.37 6.84 -1.84
CA ALA A 79 -1.94 6.80 -3.24
C ALA A 79 -2.35 5.50 -3.95
N THR A 80 -2.64 4.44 -3.21
CA THR A 80 -2.94 3.10 -3.74
C THR A 80 -4.23 2.53 -3.16
N PRO A 81 -5.40 3.08 -3.55
CA PRO A 81 -6.68 2.68 -2.95
C PRO A 81 -7.10 1.24 -3.29
N ALA A 82 -6.62 0.70 -4.41
CA ALA A 82 -6.91 -0.65 -4.89
C ALA A 82 -5.67 -1.26 -5.55
N PRO A 83 -4.60 -1.56 -4.79
CA PRO A 83 -3.31 -1.96 -5.35
C PRO A 83 -3.34 -3.32 -6.07
N ASN A 84 -4.26 -4.21 -5.73
CA ASN A 84 -4.32 -5.54 -6.32
C ASN A 84 -5.61 -5.78 -7.12
N ASP A 85 -6.75 -5.30 -6.63
CA ASP A 85 -8.07 -5.54 -7.22
C ASP A 85 -9.02 -4.36 -6.96
N LEU A 86 -9.84 -4.01 -7.96
CA LEU A 86 -10.88 -2.98 -7.82
C LEU A 86 -11.85 -3.23 -6.67
N MET A 87 -12.03 -4.47 -6.25
CA MET A 87 -12.84 -4.81 -5.08
C MET A 87 -12.34 -4.13 -3.80
N GLU A 88 -11.04 -3.84 -3.70
CA GLU A 88 -10.46 -3.21 -2.51
C GLU A 88 -11.04 -1.80 -2.27
N LEU A 89 -11.50 -1.10 -3.33
CA LEU A 89 -12.25 0.16 -3.22
C LEU A 89 -13.53 0.02 -2.40
N LEU A 90 -14.17 -1.15 -2.44
CA LEU A 90 -15.41 -1.39 -1.72
C LEU A 90 -15.22 -1.33 -0.21
N ASN A 91 -14.03 -1.67 0.27
CA ASN A 91 -13.70 -1.58 1.68
C ASN A 91 -13.60 -0.12 2.16
N HIS A 92 -13.14 0.78 1.30
CA HIS A 92 -13.15 2.22 1.60
C HIS A 92 -14.59 2.75 1.64
N ALA A 93 -15.42 2.38 0.66
CA ALA A 93 -16.83 2.78 0.62
C ALA A 93 -17.61 2.27 1.85
N ASP A 94 -17.33 1.05 2.28
CA ASP A 94 -17.94 0.43 3.47
C ASP A 94 -17.49 1.16 4.76
N PHE A 95 -16.19 1.42 4.93
CA PHE A 95 -15.67 2.18 6.05
C PHE A 95 -16.25 3.60 6.13
N LEU A 96 -16.37 4.27 5.00
CA LEU A 96 -16.95 5.62 4.90
C LEU A 96 -18.47 5.64 5.11
N GLY A 97 -19.13 4.46 5.14
CA GLY A 97 -20.58 4.37 5.28
C GLY A 97 -21.37 4.71 4.02
N ILE A 98 -20.73 4.69 2.86
CA ILE A 98 -21.35 5.02 1.56
C ILE A 98 -22.23 3.86 1.07
N MET A 99 -21.69 2.64 1.10
CA MET A 99 -22.38 1.42 0.68
C MET A 99 -21.65 0.22 1.27
N SER A 100 -22.40 -0.75 1.77
CA SER A 100 -21.77 -1.98 2.27
C SER A 100 -21.09 -2.75 1.14
N THR A 101 -19.99 -3.43 1.47
CA THR A 101 -19.25 -4.28 0.51
C THR A 101 -20.19 -5.28 -0.18
N ALA A 102 -21.12 -5.90 0.55
CA ALA A 102 -22.07 -6.87 -0.01
C ALA A 102 -23.01 -6.24 -1.06
N GLN A 103 -23.53 -5.06 -0.78
CA GLN A 103 -24.38 -4.32 -1.73
C GLN A 103 -23.60 -3.91 -2.98
N ALA A 104 -22.37 -3.38 -2.81
CA ALA A 104 -21.53 -2.98 -3.93
C ALA A 104 -21.15 -4.16 -4.83
N LEU A 105 -20.82 -5.32 -4.23
CA LEU A 105 -20.59 -6.57 -4.96
C LEU A 105 -21.83 -7.00 -5.75
N ALA A 106 -23.00 -6.98 -5.13
CA ALA A 106 -24.25 -7.35 -5.81
C ALA A 106 -24.58 -6.41 -6.98
N ASN A 107 -24.33 -5.12 -6.82
CA ASN A 107 -24.63 -4.12 -7.85
C ASN A 107 -23.67 -4.20 -9.04
N TYR A 108 -22.38 -4.24 -8.79
CA TYR A 108 -21.36 -3.97 -9.80
C TYR A 108 -20.54 -5.19 -10.21
N PHE A 109 -20.46 -6.24 -9.39
CA PHE A 109 -19.57 -7.38 -9.63
C PHE A 109 -20.35 -8.67 -9.89
N ILE A 110 -19.70 -9.60 -10.57
CA ILE A 110 -20.16 -10.95 -10.78
C ILE A 110 -19.15 -11.93 -10.17
N ASN A 111 -19.64 -12.91 -9.43
CA ASN A 111 -18.80 -13.99 -8.92
C ASN A 111 -18.54 -15.02 -10.04
N ASP A 112 -17.28 -15.28 -10.33
CA ASP A 112 -16.89 -16.41 -11.16
C ASP A 112 -16.87 -17.67 -10.29
N MET A 113 -17.89 -18.48 -10.42
CA MET A 113 -18.06 -19.71 -9.63
C MET A 113 -16.96 -20.75 -9.85
N LYS A 114 -16.18 -20.65 -10.95
CA LYS A 114 -15.07 -21.58 -11.21
C LYS A 114 -13.80 -21.20 -10.46
N THR A 115 -13.54 -19.90 -10.35
CA THR A 115 -12.32 -19.38 -9.71
C THR A 115 -12.57 -18.85 -8.29
N GLY A 116 -13.85 -18.65 -7.91
CA GLY A 116 -14.25 -18.01 -6.66
C GLY A 116 -13.91 -16.52 -6.61
N SER A 117 -13.44 -15.94 -7.72
CA SER A 117 -13.07 -14.52 -7.81
C SER A 117 -14.25 -13.66 -8.27
N TYR A 118 -14.24 -12.39 -7.88
CA TYR A 118 -15.21 -11.42 -8.36
C TYR A 118 -14.57 -10.60 -9.48
N ARG A 119 -15.35 -10.27 -10.50
CA ARG A 119 -14.95 -9.34 -11.56
C ARG A 119 -16.04 -8.30 -11.80
N LEU A 120 -15.65 -7.10 -12.19
CA LEU A 120 -16.58 -6.05 -12.54
C LEU A 120 -17.44 -6.47 -13.74
N LYS A 121 -18.77 -6.28 -13.66
CA LYS A 121 -19.69 -6.52 -14.78
C LYS A 121 -19.38 -5.54 -15.90
N GLY A 122 -19.20 -6.02 -17.13
CA GLY A 122 -18.85 -5.16 -18.27
C GLY A 122 -19.84 -4.03 -18.50
N HIS A 123 -21.15 -4.32 -18.40
CA HIS A 123 -22.20 -3.30 -18.56
C HIS A 123 -22.28 -2.32 -17.36
N ALA A 124 -21.76 -2.67 -16.19
CA ALA A 124 -21.79 -1.82 -15.00
C ALA A 124 -20.50 -0.96 -14.83
N THR A 125 -19.51 -1.12 -15.69
CA THR A 125 -18.21 -0.43 -15.56
C THR A 125 -18.38 1.09 -15.47
N LYS A 126 -19.17 1.69 -16.35
CA LYS A 126 -19.39 3.12 -16.36
C LYS A 126 -20.12 3.61 -15.12
N ASP A 127 -21.10 2.86 -14.66
CA ASP A 127 -21.91 3.23 -13.49
C ASP A 127 -21.11 3.02 -12.20
N PHE A 128 -20.24 2.02 -12.14
CA PHE A 128 -19.30 1.83 -11.04
C PHE A 128 -18.36 3.03 -10.87
N TYR A 129 -17.70 3.47 -11.94
CA TYR A 129 -16.80 4.64 -11.85
C TYR A 129 -17.54 5.94 -11.56
N ARG A 130 -18.74 6.12 -12.11
CA ARG A 130 -19.60 7.25 -11.74
C ARG A 130 -19.94 7.26 -10.26
N TRP A 131 -20.28 6.09 -9.73
CA TRP A 131 -20.53 5.95 -8.30
C TRP A 131 -19.26 6.25 -7.48
N CYS A 132 -18.10 5.75 -7.86
CA CYS A 132 -16.83 6.12 -7.22
C CYS A 132 -16.63 7.65 -7.18
N CYS A 133 -16.85 8.35 -8.28
CA CYS A 133 -16.73 9.80 -8.35
C CYS A 133 -17.72 10.58 -7.46
N THR A 134 -18.76 9.93 -6.90
CA THR A 134 -19.69 10.61 -5.98
C THR A 134 -19.15 10.75 -4.58
N TRP A 135 -18.16 9.95 -4.19
CA TRP A 135 -17.61 9.90 -2.83
C TRP A 135 -16.09 9.94 -2.77
N SER A 136 -15.41 9.87 -3.88
CA SER A 136 -13.94 9.91 -3.95
C SER A 136 -13.44 10.92 -4.96
N VAL A 137 -12.23 11.43 -4.72
CA VAL A 137 -11.51 12.32 -5.61
C VAL A 137 -10.16 11.70 -5.91
N ASN A 138 -9.78 11.66 -7.19
CA ASN A 138 -8.43 11.29 -7.62
C ASN A 138 -7.65 12.56 -7.94
N ILE A 139 -6.48 12.70 -7.31
CA ILE A 139 -5.57 13.84 -7.50
C ILE A 139 -4.19 13.23 -7.82
N GLU A 140 -3.72 13.44 -9.04
CA GLU A 140 -2.41 12.95 -9.48
C GLU A 140 -1.34 14.04 -9.41
N SER A 141 -1.77 15.28 -9.54
CA SER A 141 -0.85 16.41 -9.51
C SER A 141 -1.54 17.69 -9.00
N PRO A 142 -0.78 18.70 -8.56
CA PRO A 142 -1.34 20.00 -8.21
C PRO A 142 -2.17 20.66 -9.33
N LYS A 143 -1.96 20.26 -10.59
CA LYS A 143 -2.75 20.75 -11.74
C LYS A 143 -4.23 20.38 -11.64
N ASP A 144 -4.54 19.22 -11.05
CA ASP A 144 -5.92 18.76 -10.87
C ASP A 144 -6.69 19.67 -9.93
N LEU A 145 -5.97 20.41 -9.08
CA LEU A 145 -6.51 21.43 -8.17
C LEU A 145 -6.34 22.85 -8.69
N GLY A 146 -5.88 23.04 -9.93
CA GLY A 146 -5.68 24.34 -10.56
C GLY A 146 -4.38 25.06 -10.19
N PHE A 147 -3.42 24.37 -9.59
CA PHE A 147 -2.12 24.92 -9.21
C PHE A 147 -1.02 24.58 -10.23
N GLU A 148 0.06 25.35 -10.26
CA GLU A 148 1.24 25.01 -11.05
C GLU A 148 1.95 23.77 -10.47
N ALA A 149 2.33 22.84 -11.36
CA ALA A 149 3.01 21.60 -10.96
C ALA A 149 4.51 21.57 -11.30
N LYS A 150 5.14 22.73 -11.49
CA LYS A 150 6.54 22.82 -11.94
C LYS A 150 7.51 21.96 -11.13
N TYR A 151 7.32 21.87 -9.82
CA TYR A 151 8.19 21.11 -8.92
C TYR A 151 7.78 19.63 -8.77
N TYR A 152 6.68 19.22 -9.40
CA TYR A 152 6.17 17.85 -9.36
C TYR A 152 6.42 17.08 -10.66
N VAL A 153 7.04 17.73 -11.65
CA VAL A 153 7.45 17.07 -12.89
C VAL A 153 8.81 16.42 -12.64
N LEU A 154 8.78 15.10 -12.48
CA LEU A 154 10.01 14.31 -12.36
C LEU A 154 10.71 14.24 -13.71
N PRO A 155 12.06 14.11 -13.73
CA PRO A 155 12.79 13.81 -14.95
C PRO A 155 12.35 12.46 -15.49
N GLU A 156 12.65 12.21 -16.78
CA GLU A 156 12.36 10.93 -17.42
C GLU A 156 13.08 9.80 -16.68
N LEU A 157 12.33 8.72 -16.40
CA LEU A 157 12.89 7.51 -15.79
C LEU A 157 13.76 6.78 -16.83
N ILE A 158 15.05 6.65 -16.53
CA ILE A 158 15.98 5.87 -17.33
C ILE A 158 16.14 4.50 -16.67
N GLU A 159 15.61 3.47 -17.31
CA GLU A 159 15.74 2.08 -16.83
C GLU A 159 16.93 1.40 -17.50
N ALA A 160 17.78 0.77 -16.69
CA ALA A 160 18.89 -0.04 -17.14
C ALA A 160 18.87 -1.41 -16.46
N ASN A 161 18.86 -2.47 -17.27
CA ASN A 161 18.92 -3.84 -16.76
C ASN A 161 20.36 -4.33 -16.77
N VAL A 162 20.87 -4.74 -15.62
CA VAL A 162 22.17 -5.37 -15.48
C VAL A 162 21.97 -6.88 -15.34
N ILE A 163 22.34 -7.61 -16.36
CA ILE A 163 22.30 -9.08 -16.36
C ILE A 163 23.64 -9.59 -15.86
N ILE A 164 23.59 -10.43 -14.83
CA ILE A 164 24.79 -11.03 -14.25
C ILE A 164 24.76 -12.52 -14.59
N ASP A 165 25.71 -12.97 -15.42
CA ASP A 165 25.90 -14.37 -15.70
C ASP A 165 26.53 -15.04 -14.47
N ILE A 166 25.86 -16.06 -13.99
CA ILE A 166 26.31 -16.81 -12.83
C ILE A 166 26.67 -18.21 -13.30
N ASP A 167 27.96 -18.49 -13.39
CA ASP A 167 28.47 -19.86 -13.56
C ASP A 167 28.24 -20.64 -12.27
N VAL A 168 27.06 -21.19 -12.14
CA VAL A 168 26.73 -22.00 -10.98
C VAL A 168 27.10 -23.44 -11.27
N ILE A 169 28.24 -23.81 -10.76
CA ILE A 169 28.55 -25.23 -10.54
C ILE A 169 27.68 -25.67 -9.38
N ASP A 170 26.59 -26.35 -9.68
CA ASP A 170 25.69 -26.89 -8.68
C ASP A 170 26.29 -28.20 -8.13
N ASP A 171 26.90 -28.17 -6.95
CA ASP A 171 27.39 -29.35 -6.26
C ASP A 171 26.26 -30.24 -5.70
N SER A 172 25.01 -29.86 -5.86
CA SER A 172 23.86 -30.62 -5.38
C SER A 172 23.23 -31.51 -6.45
N PHE A 173 24.02 -32.47 -6.95
CA PHE A 173 23.49 -33.62 -7.72
C PHE A 173 22.76 -34.61 -6.79
N GLU A 174 21.80 -34.13 -5.97
CA GLU A 174 21.13 -35.11 -5.13
C GLU A 174 19.98 -35.85 -5.82
N HIS A 175 19.30 -35.32 -6.82
CA HIS A 175 18.22 -36.06 -7.56
C HIS A 175 17.92 -35.50 -8.93
N GLY A 176 18.63 -35.87 -9.97
CA GLY A 176 18.16 -35.73 -11.35
C GLY A 176 19.16 -35.11 -12.34
N LEU A 177 19.15 -35.63 -13.57
CA LEU A 177 20.03 -35.24 -14.69
C LEU A 177 19.71 -33.81 -15.23
N PHE A 178 18.62 -33.19 -14.80
CA PHE A 178 18.20 -31.86 -15.25
C PHE A 178 17.70 -31.04 -14.06
N ARG A 179 18.12 -29.79 -14.00
CA ARG A 179 17.63 -28.80 -13.04
C ARG A 179 16.19 -28.45 -13.39
N GLU A 180 15.24 -28.81 -12.54
CA GLU A 180 13.88 -28.28 -12.64
C GLU A 180 13.89 -26.81 -12.22
N VAL A 181 13.49 -25.94 -13.15
CA VAL A 181 13.22 -24.53 -12.83
C VAL A 181 11.96 -24.51 -11.98
N GLY A 182 12.15 -24.45 -10.67
CA GLY A 182 11.04 -24.39 -9.73
C GLY A 182 10.27 -23.09 -9.91
N THR A 183 8.97 -23.20 -10.18
CA THR A 183 8.05 -22.05 -10.35
C THR A 183 7.37 -21.64 -9.04
N SER A 184 7.74 -22.26 -7.92
CA SER A 184 7.17 -21.95 -6.61
C SER A 184 7.84 -20.74 -5.94
N ALA A 185 7.12 -20.04 -5.07
CA ALA A 185 7.66 -18.91 -4.29
C ALA A 185 8.87 -19.35 -3.45
N THR A 186 8.87 -20.59 -2.93
CA THR A 186 9.96 -21.15 -2.14
C THR A 186 11.23 -21.37 -3.00
N SER A 187 11.08 -21.83 -4.24
CA SER A 187 12.22 -22.02 -5.14
C SER A 187 12.83 -20.68 -5.57
N PHE A 188 12.02 -19.66 -5.82
CA PHE A 188 12.50 -18.31 -6.06
C PHE A 188 13.26 -17.74 -4.87
N HIS A 189 12.78 -17.95 -3.65
CA HIS A 189 13.47 -17.48 -2.45
C HIS A 189 14.83 -18.16 -2.25
N LYS A 190 14.91 -19.49 -2.48
CA LYS A 190 16.18 -20.22 -2.44
C LYS A 190 17.16 -19.67 -3.48
N GLU A 191 16.72 -19.43 -4.70
CA GLU A 191 17.56 -18.91 -5.76
C GLU A 191 18.05 -17.48 -5.47
N LYS A 192 17.19 -16.62 -4.92
CA LYS A 192 17.58 -15.28 -4.46
C LYS A 192 18.66 -15.31 -3.40
N ASN A 193 18.53 -16.18 -2.40
CA ASN A 193 19.54 -16.32 -1.36
C ASN A 193 20.86 -16.89 -1.90
N ARG A 194 20.81 -17.86 -2.81
CA ARG A 194 22.00 -18.47 -3.42
C ARG A 194 22.82 -17.47 -4.24
N THR A 195 22.15 -16.52 -4.88
CA THR A 195 22.77 -15.53 -5.76
C THR A 195 23.02 -14.18 -5.08
N ALA A 196 22.67 -14.04 -3.80
CA ALA A 196 22.70 -12.78 -3.07
C ALA A 196 24.12 -12.15 -3.04
N ASP A 197 25.15 -12.92 -2.78
CA ASP A 197 26.54 -12.42 -2.69
C ASP A 197 27.01 -11.80 -4.01
N ILE A 198 26.77 -12.47 -5.13
CA ILE A 198 27.18 -11.98 -6.45
C ILE A 198 26.40 -10.74 -6.82
N ARG A 199 25.08 -10.70 -6.55
CA ARG A 199 24.23 -9.53 -6.85
C ARG A 199 24.62 -8.34 -5.97
N ALA A 200 24.84 -8.55 -4.67
CA ALA A 200 25.27 -7.49 -3.76
C ALA A 200 26.63 -6.90 -4.16
N LYS A 201 27.62 -7.75 -4.50
CA LYS A 201 28.93 -7.28 -5.00
C LYS A 201 28.80 -6.43 -6.25
N ASN A 202 28.04 -6.90 -7.24
CA ASN A 202 27.83 -6.12 -8.47
C ASN A 202 27.12 -4.80 -8.20
N CYS A 203 26.11 -4.78 -7.32
CA CYS A 203 25.42 -3.58 -6.91
C CYS A 203 26.36 -2.58 -6.24
N ALA A 204 27.19 -3.05 -5.31
CA ALA A 204 28.22 -2.23 -4.64
C ALA A 204 29.27 -1.69 -5.62
N GLU A 205 29.67 -2.45 -6.64
CA GLU A 205 30.57 -1.99 -7.68
C GLU A 205 29.95 -0.89 -8.55
N ILE A 206 28.66 -1.00 -8.87
CA ILE A 206 27.91 0.05 -9.60
C ILE A 206 27.88 1.32 -8.75
N ALA A 207 27.50 1.21 -7.49
CA ALA A 207 27.41 2.35 -6.58
C ALA A 207 28.78 3.04 -6.29
N LYS A 208 29.89 2.34 -6.52
CA LYS A 208 31.25 2.90 -6.35
C LYS A 208 31.83 3.55 -7.60
N ARG A 209 31.14 3.50 -8.76
CA ARG A 209 31.68 4.00 -10.03
C ARG A 209 31.84 5.51 -10.08
N ASP A 210 31.05 6.22 -9.31
CA ASP A 210 31.04 7.67 -9.21
C ASP A 210 30.82 8.12 -7.78
N SER A 211 30.65 9.42 -7.56
CA SER A 211 30.41 10.04 -6.24
C SER A 211 28.92 10.36 -6.00
N GLU A 212 28.05 9.81 -6.82
CA GLU A 212 26.61 10.05 -6.70
C GLU A 212 26.00 9.30 -5.50
N GLN A 213 24.85 9.77 -5.06
CA GLN A 213 24.10 9.11 -3.99
C GLN A 213 23.17 8.05 -4.58
N TYR A 214 23.25 6.85 -4.06
CA TYR A 214 22.43 5.71 -4.49
C TYR A 214 21.44 5.30 -3.40
N LEU A 215 20.21 4.99 -3.80
CA LEU A 215 19.25 4.29 -2.99
C LEU A 215 19.14 2.85 -3.49
N ILE A 216 19.49 1.89 -2.64
CA ILE A 216 19.52 0.48 -3.01
C ILE A 216 18.35 -0.23 -2.34
N TRP A 217 17.47 -0.84 -3.14
CA TRP A 217 16.37 -1.67 -2.67
C TRP A 217 16.79 -3.13 -2.64
N CYS A 218 16.75 -3.73 -1.46
CA CYS A 218 17.05 -5.14 -1.25
C CYS A 218 15.76 -5.94 -1.09
N ASP A 219 15.71 -7.12 -1.69
CA ASP A 219 14.55 -8.00 -1.60
C ASP A 219 14.62 -8.92 -0.36
N THR A 220 15.83 -9.18 0.14
CA THR A 220 16.06 -10.00 1.33
C THR A 220 16.98 -9.30 2.32
N ASN A 221 16.84 -9.66 3.62
CA ASN A 221 17.74 -9.15 4.66
C ASN A 221 19.20 -9.57 4.39
N LEU A 222 19.40 -10.77 3.82
CA LEU A 222 20.73 -11.25 3.46
C LEU A 222 21.44 -10.33 2.45
N GLU A 223 20.71 -9.81 1.46
CA GLU A 223 21.26 -8.85 0.51
C GLU A 223 21.62 -7.51 1.18
N ALA A 224 20.78 -7.05 2.11
CA ALA A 224 21.06 -5.83 2.87
C ALA A 224 22.29 -5.97 3.78
N ASP A 225 22.51 -7.15 4.35
CA ASP A 225 23.67 -7.43 5.21
C ASP A 225 24.99 -7.55 4.41
N LEU A 226 24.90 -7.84 3.09
CA LEU A 226 26.06 -8.01 2.19
C LEU A 226 26.49 -6.70 1.49
N LEU A 227 25.68 -5.66 1.53
CA LEU A 227 25.93 -4.34 0.93
C LEU A 227 26.63 -3.40 1.90
#